data_ed29581040c9772157287ecee8f91300
#
_entry.id   ed29581040c9772157287ecee8f91300
#
_cell.length_a   1.000
_cell.length_b   1.000
_cell.length_c   1.000
_cell.angle_alpha   90.00
_cell.angle_beta   90.00
_cell.angle_gamma   90.00
#
_symmetry.space_group_name_H-M   'P 1'
#
loop_
_entity.id
_entity.type
_entity.pdbx_description
1 polymer ?
#
loop_
_entity_poly.entity_id
_entity_poly.type
_entity_poly.pdbx_seq_one_letter_code
_entity_poly.pdbx_strand_id
1 'polypeptide(L)'
;MLQLYETILHQCQDQCELLIVSKHRSIAQIQAYYDCGARDFGENRAQELLQKAPQLPSDIRWNFIGHLQRNKVRAVLPYLHRVCSLDSLELAAVLDKEAARLSRTIGVLSEFNLAQETTKTGLAAAQADAFFEALSQFEHLIPEGIMVMGPHVEDEAAIAAVFRQARALFDRLKKNYGGPQFTICSMGMSHDYPIALREGSTQLRLGTILFED
;
A
#
# COMPACT_ATOMS: atom_id res chain seq x y z
N MET A 1 -17.87 5.28 13.93
CA MET A 1 -16.77 4.45 13.38
C MET A 1 -17.23 3.47 12.31
N LEU A 2 -17.96 2.39 12.58
CA LEU A 2 -18.34 1.36 11.59
C LEU A 2 -19.26 1.87 10.48
N GLN A 3 -20.19 2.77 10.77
CA GLN A 3 -21.09 3.37 9.79
C GLN A 3 -20.33 4.16 8.70
N LEU A 4 -19.25 4.86 9.06
CA LEU A 4 -18.42 5.55 8.07
C LEU A 4 -17.64 4.57 7.19
N TYR A 5 -17.15 3.47 7.80
CA TYR A 5 -16.49 2.40 7.04
C TYR A 5 -17.43 1.82 5.97
N GLU A 6 -18.67 1.47 6.34
CA GLU A 6 -19.68 0.97 5.39
C GLU A 6 -20.00 2.01 4.30
N THR A 7 -20.12 3.29 4.68
CA THR A 7 -20.36 4.38 3.71
C THR A 7 -19.23 4.48 2.69
N ILE A 8 -17.96 4.41 3.13
CA ILE A 8 -16.81 4.49 2.23
C ILE A 8 -16.72 3.24 1.36
N LEU A 9 -16.98 2.04 1.90
CA LEU A 9 -17.05 0.81 1.10
C LEU A 9 -18.08 0.94 -0.02
N HIS A 10 -19.25 1.49 0.29
CA HIS A 10 -20.29 1.74 -0.73
C HIS A 10 -19.85 2.76 -1.80
N GLN A 11 -19.08 3.78 -1.40
CA GLN A 11 -18.49 4.73 -2.37
C GLN A 11 -17.45 4.08 -3.29
N CYS A 12 -16.73 3.07 -2.80
CA CYS A 12 -15.75 2.33 -3.58
C CYS A 12 -16.36 1.44 -4.69
N GLN A 13 -17.64 1.04 -4.60
CA GLN A 13 -18.43 0.32 -5.63
C GLN A 13 -17.67 -0.85 -6.29
N ASP A 14 -16.98 -1.69 -5.54
CA ASP A 14 -16.13 -2.78 -6.03
C ASP A 14 -14.95 -2.35 -6.94
N GLN A 15 -14.77 -1.05 -7.18
CA GLN A 15 -13.70 -0.52 -8.02
C GLN A 15 -12.44 -0.13 -7.23
N CYS A 16 -12.56 -0.03 -5.91
CA CYS A 16 -11.49 0.43 -5.05
C CYS A 16 -11.44 -0.37 -3.75
N GLU A 17 -10.29 -0.95 -3.46
CA GLU A 17 -10.02 -1.62 -2.18
C GLU A 17 -9.90 -0.61 -1.04
N LEU A 18 -10.37 -0.97 0.15
CA LEU A 18 -10.17 -0.17 1.35
C LEU A 18 -9.16 -0.87 2.28
N LEU A 19 -7.97 -0.30 2.37
CA LEU A 19 -6.94 -0.69 3.31
C LEU A 19 -7.07 0.10 4.62
N ILE A 20 -7.37 -0.60 5.71
CA ILE A 20 -7.51 0.00 7.05
C ILE A 20 -6.13 0.19 7.67
N VAL A 21 -5.69 1.45 7.84
CA VAL A 21 -4.40 1.76 8.46
C VAL A 21 -4.49 1.65 9.97
N SER A 22 -3.94 0.56 10.50
CA SER A 22 -4.09 0.16 11.92
C SER A 22 -2.92 0.59 12.82
N LYS A 23 -1.99 1.40 12.30
CA LYS A 23 -0.89 1.95 13.12
C LYS A 23 -1.43 2.64 14.37
N HIS A 24 -0.78 2.41 15.53
CA HIS A 24 -1.18 2.95 16.84
C HIS A 24 -2.57 2.53 17.34
N ARG A 25 -3.23 1.56 16.69
CA ARG A 25 -4.53 1.06 17.11
C ARG A 25 -4.39 -0.24 17.93
N SER A 26 -5.29 -0.41 18.88
CA SER A 26 -5.33 -1.61 19.73
C SER A 26 -5.82 -2.84 18.95
N ILE A 27 -5.51 -4.02 19.47
CA ILE A 27 -6.01 -5.29 18.94
C ILE A 27 -7.53 -5.30 18.91
N ALA A 28 -8.21 -4.80 19.97
CA ALA A 28 -9.65 -4.74 20.03
C ALA A 28 -10.27 -3.85 18.92
N GLN A 29 -9.63 -2.73 18.60
CA GLN A 29 -10.08 -1.87 17.50
C GLN A 29 -9.92 -2.55 16.13
N ILE A 30 -8.83 -3.28 15.89
CA ILE A 30 -8.62 -4.06 14.66
C ILE A 30 -9.64 -5.19 14.57
N GLN A 31 -9.86 -5.92 15.68
CA GLN A 31 -10.84 -7.01 15.76
C GLN A 31 -12.25 -6.53 15.41
N ALA A 32 -12.66 -5.34 15.89
CA ALA A 32 -13.98 -4.79 15.58
C ALA A 32 -14.19 -4.58 14.06
N TYR A 33 -13.18 -4.11 13.33
CA TYR A 33 -13.26 -4.01 11.86
C TYR A 33 -13.20 -5.37 11.18
N TYR A 34 -12.41 -6.30 11.70
CA TYR A 34 -12.36 -7.67 11.21
C TYR A 34 -13.73 -8.36 11.33
N ASP A 35 -14.42 -8.19 12.45
CA ASP A 35 -15.75 -8.76 12.70
C ASP A 35 -16.82 -8.17 11.76
N CYS A 36 -16.60 -6.95 11.25
CA CYS A 36 -17.41 -6.32 10.20
C CYS A 36 -17.01 -6.75 8.77
N GLY A 37 -16.13 -7.74 8.64
CA GLY A 37 -15.73 -8.28 7.32
C GLY A 37 -14.46 -7.72 6.72
N ALA A 38 -13.82 -6.73 7.36
CA ALA A 38 -12.53 -6.22 6.89
C ALA A 38 -11.44 -7.30 6.97
N ARG A 39 -10.59 -7.35 5.94
CA ARG A 39 -9.46 -8.29 5.89
C ARG A 39 -8.13 -7.60 5.60
N ASP A 40 -8.12 -6.43 4.96
CA ASP A 40 -6.93 -5.70 4.57
C ASP A 40 -6.57 -4.64 5.61
N PHE A 41 -5.46 -4.88 6.31
CA PHE A 41 -4.93 -3.96 7.30
C PHE A 41 -3.51 -3.53 6.97
N GLY A 42 -3.20 -2.25 7.24
CA GLY A 42 -1.92 -1.63 6.94
C GLY A 42 -1.15 -1.24 8.19
N GLU A 43 0.10 -1.71 8.28
CA GLU A 43 1.04 -1.32 9.32
C GLU A 43 2.26 -0.61 8.75
N ASN A 44 2.78 0.38 9.48
CA ASN A 44 3.96 1.13 9.05
C ASN A 44 5.20 0.87 9.90
N ARG A 45 5.09 0.06 10.96
CA ARG A 45 6.20 -0.30 11.85
C ARG A 45 6.28 -1.81 12.06
N ALA A 46 7.46 -2.37 11.81
CA ALA A 46 7.70 -3.80 11.98
C ALA A 46 7.38 -4.30 13.40
N GLN A 47 7.69 -3.50 14.43
CA GLN A 47 7.41 -3.87 15.81
C GLN A 47 5.91 -3.99 16.09
N GLU A 48 5.09 -3.05 15.59
CA GLU A 48 3.64 -3.10 15.76
C GLU A 48 3.05 -4.32 15.06
N LEU A 49 3.47 -4.60 13.82
CA LEU A 49 3.03 -5.79 13.09
C LEU A 49 3.35 -7.08 13.86
N LEU A 50 4.60 -7.22 14.34
CA LEU A 50 5.04 -8.41 15.07
C LEU A 50 4.33 -8.61 16.41
N GLN A 51 3.85 -7.53 17.03
CA GLN A 51 3.04 -7.61 18.25
C GLN A 51 1.59 -7.96 17.97
N LYS A 52 1.01 -7.44 16.88
CA LYS A 52 -0.42 -7.55 16.57
C LYS A 52 -0.77 -8.83 15.81
N ALA A 53 -0.02 -9.15 14.76
CA ALA A 53 -0.35 -10.25 13.86
C ALA A 53 -0.51 -11.62 14.56
N PRO A 54 0.31 -12.01 15.55
CA PRO A 54 0.13 -13.29 16.24
C PRO A 54 -1.11 -13.36 17.14
N GLN A 55 -1.75 -12.24 17.46
CA GLN A 55 -2.87 -12.14 18.38
C GLN A 55 -4.22 -11.92 17.66
N LEU A 56 -4.20 -11.83 16.35
CA LEU A 56 -5.35 -11.56 15.49
C LEU A 56 -5.58 -12.72 14.51
N PRO A 57 -6.76 -12.85 13.90
CA PRO A 57 -7.05 -13.92 12.96
C PRO A 57 -6.04 -14.04 11.83
N SER A 58 -5.68 -15.27 11.48
CA SER A 58 -4.61 -15.58 10.53
C SER A 58 -4.97 -15.29 9.07
N ASP A 59 -6.26 -15.06 8.78
CA ASP A 59 -6.75 -14.67 7.44
C ASP A 59 -6.74 -13.15 7.20
N ILE A 60 -6.23 -12.36 8.16
CA ILE A 60 -5.93 -10.95 7.94
C ILE A 60 -4.81 -10.83 6.88
N ARG A 61 -5.06 -10.03 5.85
CA ARG A 61 -4.08 -9.66 4.84
C ARG A 61 -3.31 -8.42 5.31
N TRP A 62 -2.15 -8.67 5.93
CA TRP A 62 -1.30 -7.58 6.40
C TRP A 62 -0.52 -6.94 5.27
N ASN A 63 -0.68 -5.64 5.10
CA ASN A 63 0.02 -4.82 4.13
C ASN A 63 1.03 -3.92 4.87
N PHE A 64 2.28 -3.93 4.43
CA PHE A 64 3.30 -3.04 5.00
C PHE A 64 3.36 -1.75 4.18
N ILE A 65 3.00 -0.63 4.78
CA ILE A 65 2.83 0.66 4.11
C ILE A 65 3.84 1.74 4.54
N GLY A 66 4.74 1.44 5.47
CA GLY A 66 5.81 2.33 5.91
C GLY A 66 7.16 1.91 5.33
N HIS A 67 8.19 2.71 5.59
CA HIS A 67 9.55 2.35 5.16
C HIS A 67 10.02 1.04 5.84
N LEU A 68 10.27 0.02 5.03
CA LEU A 68 10.68 -1.30 5.49
C LEU A 68 12.20 -1.43 5.49
N GLN A 69 12.78 -1.40 6.69
CA GLN A 69 14.22 -1.65 6.84
C GLN A 69 14.57 -3.08 6.44
N ARG A 70 15.61 -3.27 5.62
CA ARG A 70 16.07 -4.58 5.11
C ARG A 70 16.30 -5.63 6.19
N ASN A 71 16.86 -5.22 7.35
CA ASN A 71 17.11 -6.11 8.49
C ASN A 71 15.83 -6.59 9.22
N LYS A 72 14.67 -5.99 8.92
CA LYS A 72 13.37 -6.38 9.49
C LYS A 72 12.57 -7.32 8.57
N VAL A 73 12.92 -7.41 7.29
CA VAL A 73 12.20 -8.21 6.30
C VAL A 73 11.99 -9.64 6.78
N ARG A 74 13.06 -10.31 7.20
CA ARG A 74 13.01 -11.71 7.65
C ARG A 74 11.99 -11.96 8.77
N ALA A 75 11.83 -11.00 9.68
CA ALA A 75 10.92 -11.15 10.82
C ALA A 75 9.46 -10.90 10.42
N VAL A 76 9.19 -9.93 9.55
CA VAL A 76 7.81 -9.51 9.22
C VAL A 76 7.22 -10.29 8.05
N LEU A 77 8.04 -10.76 7.10
CA LEU A 77 7.58 -11.40 5.87
C LEU A 77 6.64 -12.60 6.09
N PRO A 78 6.79 -13.44 7.12
CA PRO A 78 5.85 -14.52 7.40
C PRO A 78 4.40 -14.08 7.60
N TYR A 79 4.19 -12.85 8.05
CA TYR A 79 2.86 -12.29 8.31
C TYR A 79 2.31 -11.47 7.14
N LEU A 80 3.17 -11.02 6.21
CA LEU A 80 2.78 -10.08 5.18
C LEU A 80 2.04 -10.75 4.03
N HIS A 81 0.97 -10.12 3.61
CA HIS A 81 0.32 -10.35 2.33
C HIS A 81 0.99 -9.52 1.22
N ARG A 82 1.32 -8.25 1.51
CA ARG A 82 1.89 -7.30 0.53
C ARG A 82 2.86 -6.32 1.18
N VAL A 83 3.87 -5.89 0.43
CA VAL A 83 4.71 -4.73 0.75
C VAL A 83 4.36 -3.58 -0.21
N CYS A 84 3.75 -2.52 0.31
CA CYS A 84 3.28 -1.39 -0.49
C CYS A 84 4.33 -0.30 -0.68
N SER A 85 5.45 -0.38 0.02
CA SER A 85 6.50 0.64 0.11
C SER A 85 7.82 0.19 -0.50
N LEU A 86 7.76 -0.52 -1.63
CA LEU A 86 8.98 -0.94 -2.33
C LEU A 86 9.58 0.26 -3.07
N ASP A 87 10.72 0.76 -2.58
CA ASP A 87 11.38 1.98 -3.04
C ASP A 87 12.80 1.76 -3.59
N SER A 88 13.32 0.52 -3.57
CA SER A 88 14.69 0.22 -3.98
C SER A 88 14.88 -1.23 -4.41
N LEU A 89 15.82 -1.47 -5.33
CA LEU A 89 16.19 -2.84 -5.76
C LEU A 89 16.91 -3.62 -4.65
N GLU A 90 17.59 -2.92 -3.75
CA GLU A 90 18.21 -3.53 -2.56
C GLU A 90 17.17 -4.11 -1.61
N LEU A 91 16.02 -3.44 -1.44
CA LEU A 91 14.90 -3.99 -0.69
C LEU A 91 14.24 -5.14 -1.45
N ALA A 92 14.05 -5.00 -2.77
CA ALA A 92 13.52 -6.05 -3.62
C ALA A 92 14.34 -7.35 -3.51
N ALA A 93 15.67 -7.27 -3.60
CA ALA A 93 16.56 -8.42 -3.48
C ALA A 93 16.44 -9.15 -2.13
N VAL A 94 16.28 -8.38 -1.03
CA VAL A 94 16.09 -8.98 0.31
C VAL A 94 14.71 -9.64 0.43
N LEU A 95 13.66 -8.99 -0.10
CA LEU A 95 12.30 -9.55 -0.12
C LEU A 95 12.25 -10.84 -0.93
N ASP A 96 12.82 -10.86 -2.13
CA ASP A 96 12.86 -12.02 -3.01
C ASP A 96 13.56 -13.20 -2.33
N LYS A 97 14.77 -12.98 -1.80
CA LYS A 97 15.54 -13.99 -1.07
C LYS A 97 14.77 -14.59 0.11
N GLU A 98 14.13 -13.76 0.93
CA GLU A 98 13.40 -14.24 2.09
C GLU A 98 12.05 -14.88 1.71
N ALA A 99 11.41 -14.46 0.61
CA ALA A 99 10.23 -15.10 0.05
C ALA A 99 10.56 -16.50 -0.50
N ALA A 100 11.68 -16.62 -1.23
CA ALA A 100 12.23 -17.91 -1.68
C ALA A 100 12.46 -18.87 -0.50
N ARG A 101 13.07 -18.38 0.59
CA ARG A 101 13.33 -19.18 1.80
C ARG A 101 12.04 -19.71 2.44
N LEU A 102 10.92 -19.01 2.28
CA LEU A 102 9.60 -19.41 2.76
C LEU A 102 8.79 -20.20 1.71
N SER A 103 9.40 -20.49 0.54
CA SER A 103 8.74 -21.16 -0.61
C SER A 103 7.42 -20.48 -1.00
N ARG A 104 7.41 -19.14 -1.04
CA ARG A 104 6.23 -18.34 -1.39
C ARG A 104 6.60 -17.14 -2.24
N THR A 105 5.62 -16.54 -2.86
CA THR A 105 5.71 -15.22 -3.46
C THR A 105 5.12 -14.16 -2.56
N ILE A 106 5.46 -12.87 -2.81
CA ILE A 106 4.93 -11.72 -2.07
C ILE A 106 4.50 -10.62 -3.04
N GLY A 107 3.29 -10.08 -2.86
CA GLY A 107 2.82 -8.92 -3.59
C GLY A 107 3.61 -7.67 -3.23
N VAL A 108 3.94 -6.84 -4.23
CA VAL A 108 4.64 -5.57 -4.01
C VAL A 108 3.98 -4.43 -4.77
N LEU A 109 3.88 -3.26 -4.12
CA LEU A 109 3.62 -2.00 -4.80
C LEU A 109 4.90 -1.17 -4.79
N SER A 110 5.27 -0.61 -5.94
CA SER A 110 6.40 0.31 -6.01
C SER A 110 5.97 1.69 -5.52
N GLU A 111 6.69 2.23 -4.52
CA GLU A 111 6.39 3.55 -3.96
C GLU A 111 7.02 4.65 -4.80
N PHE A 112 6.23 5.64 -5.22
CA PHE A 112 6.68 6.80 -5.99
C PHE A 112 6.45 8.11 -5.23
N ASN A 113 7.46 8.99 -5.27
CA ASN A 113 7.38 10.37 -4.76
C ASN A 113 7.10 11.33 -5.91
N LEU A 114 5.84 11.46 -6.30
CA LEU A 114 5.42 12.35 -7.39
C LEU A 114 5.22 13.81 -6.93
N ALA A 115 5.04 14.02 -5.62
CA ALA A 115 4.96 15.36 -5.05
C ALA A 115 6.33 16.07 -4.95
N GLN A 116 7.43 15.36 -5.24
CA GLN A 116 8.81 15.84 -5.17
C GLN A 116 9.20 16.46 -3.83
N GLU A 117 8.60 15.98 -2.75
CA GLU A 117 8.93 16.40 -1.40
C GLU A 117 10.24 15.74 -0.97
N THR A 118 11.26 16.53 -0.65
CA THR A 118 12.61 16.06 -0.31
C THR A 118 12.68 15.19 0.95
N THR A 119 11.65 15.25 1.79
CA THR A 119 11.57 14.48 3.05
C THR A 119 10.86 13.13 2.89
N LYS A 120 10.25 12.85 1.74
CA LYS A 120 9.53 11.59 1.49
C LYS A 120 10.38 10.58 0.76
N THR A 121 10.25 9.31 1.15
CA THR A 121 10.78 8.14 0.42
C THR A 121 10.04 7.92 -0.89
N GLY A 122 10.54 7.06 -1.73
CA GLY A 122 9.92 6.67 -2.98
C GLY A 122 10.78 7.01 -4.21
N LEU A 123 10.53 6.29 -5.27
CA LEU A 123 11.19 6.43 -6.56
C LEU A 123 10.75 7.72 -7.27
N ALA A 124 11.64 8.34 -8.00
CA ALA A 124 11.24 9.38 -8.95
C ALA A 124 10.54 8.76 -10.17
N ALA A 125 9.57 9.47 -10.76
CA ALA A 125 8.85 8.98 -11.95
C ALA A 125 9.80 8.61 -13.13
N ALA A 126 10.91 9.33 -13.28
CA ALA A 126 11.92 9.07 -14.33
C ALA A 126 12.66 7.72 -14.15
N GLN A 127 12.65 7.15 -12.94
CA GLN A 127 13.30 5.86 -12.64
C GLN A 127 12.39 4.66 -12.91
N ALA A 128 11.11 4.90 -13.20
CA ALA A 128 10.08 3.86 -13.20
C ALA A 128 10.39 2.72 -14.17
N ASP A 129 10.73 3.01 -15.43
CA ASP A 129 10.94 1.98 -16.45
C ASP A 129 12.17 1.12 -16.11
N ALA A 130 13.30 1.73 -15.79
CA ALA A 130 14.52 1.01 -15.40
C ALA A 130 14.29 0.17 -14.11
N PHE A 131 13.49 0.69 -13.16
CA PHE A 131 13.16 -0.04 -11.94
C PHE A 131 12.31 -1.27 -12.24
N PHE A 132 11.25 -1.15 -13.06
CA PHE A 132 10.37 -2.27 -13.38
C PHE A 132 11.05 -3.32 -14.28
N GLU A 133 11.93 -2.90 -15.18
CA GLU A 133 12.77 -3.81 -15.95
C GLU A 133 13.67 -4.66 -15.03
N ALA A 134 14.33 -4.03 -14.06
CA ALA A 134 15.13 -4.75 -13.08
C ALA A 134 14.27 -5.59 -12.12
N LEU A 135 13.10 -5.08 -11.72
CA LEU A 135 12.16 -5.80 -10.83
C LEU A 135 11.66 -7.11 -11.44
N SER A 136 11.56 -7.20 -12.77
CA SER A 136 11.15 -8.42 -13.48
C SER A 136 12.11 -9.62 -13.31
N GLN A 137 13.31 -9.38 -12.80
CA GLN A 137 14.30 -10.44 -12.53
C GLN A 137 14.09 -11.16 -11.18
N PHE A 138 13.19 -10.65 -10.33
CA PHE A 138 12.92 -11.25 -9.03
C PHE A 138 11.74 -12.22 -9.12
N GLU A 139 12.00 -13.51 -9.00
CA GLU A 139 11.03 -14.58 -9.26
C GLU A 139 9.95 -14.73 -8.17
N HIS A 140 10.25 -14.25 -6.95
CA HIS A 140 9.34 -14.39 -5.80
C HIS A 140 8.59 -13.09 -5.47
N LEU A 141 8.77 -12.05 -6.28
CA LEU A 141 8.03 -10.80 -6.16
C LEU A 141 6.94 -10.71 -7.24
N ILE A 142 5.74 -10.35 -6.82
CA ILE A 142 4.62 -10.12 -7.73
C ILE A 142 4.33 -8.62 -7.75
N PRO A 143 4.72 -7.88 -8.82
CA PRO A 143 4.33 -6.48 -8.97
C PRO A 143 2.81 -6.37 -9.14
N GLU A 144 2.12 -5.79 -8.15
CA GLU A 144 0.67 -5.64 -8.15
C GLU A 144 0.23 -4.21 -8.45
N GLY A 145 1.17 -3.26 -8.55
CA GLY A 145 0.89 -1.88 -8.86
C GLY A 145 1.87 -0.88 -8.26
N ILE A 146 1.35 0.31 -7.97
CA ILE A 146 2.12 1.40 -7.39
C ILE A 146 1.43 1.98 -6.15
N MET A 147 2.23 2.62 -5.28
CA MET A 147 1.76 3.42 -4.17
C MET A 147 2.27 4.86 -4.31
N VAL A 148 1.38 5.83 -4.11
CA VAL A 148 1.71 7.26 -4.11
C VAL A 148 1.09 7.94 -2.91
N MET A 149 1.83 8.85 -2.28
CA MET A 149 1.28 9.75 -1.27
C MET A 149 0.98 11.11 -1.90
N GLY A 150 -0.20 11.67 -1.61
CA GLY A 150 -0.56 13.02 -1.99
C GLY A 150 0.35 14.07 -1.34
N PRO A 151 0.46 15.28 -1.89
CA PRO A 151 1.18 16.36 -1.27
C PRO A 151 0.46 16.81 0.02
N HIS A 152 1.24 17.27 1.00
CA HIS A 152 0.68 17.76 2.26
C HIS A 152 0.30 19.24 2.14
N VAL A 153 -0.75 19.53 1.38
CA VAL A 153 -1.29 20.86 1.10
C VAL A 153 -2.81 20.84 1.18
N GLU A 154 -3.44 22.05 1.32
CA GLU A 154 -4.89 22.19 1.31
C GLU A 154 -5.46 22.43 -0.11
N ASP A 155 -4.62 22.73 -1.08
CA ASP A 155 -5.01 22.98 -2.48
C ASP A 155 -5.46 21.68 -3.16
N GLU A 156 -6.78 21.50 -3.30
CA GLU A 156 -7.36 20.33 -3.99
C GLU A 156 -6.87 20.19 -5.43
N ALA A 157 -6.60 21.28 -6.14
CA ALA A 157 -6.13 21.22 -7.53
C ALA A 157 -4.70 20.66 -7.61
N ALA A 158 -3.84 21.03 -6.65
CA ALA A 158 -2.49 20.48 -6.52
C ALA A 158 -2.53 18.99 -6.16
N ILE A 159 -3.39 18.58 -5.22
CA ILE A 159 -3.58 17.17 -4.86
C ILE A 159 -4.07 16.37 -6.07
N ALA A 160 -5.10 16.85 -6.77
CA ALA A 160 -5.65 16.20 -7.96
C ALA A 160 -4.61 16.06 -9.07
N ALA A 161 -3.75 17.08 -9.26
CA ALA A 161 -2.68 17.03 -10.25
C ALA A 161 -1.69 15.88 -9.98
N VAL A 162 -1.29 15.67 -8.72
CA VAL A 162 -0.41 14.56 -8.33
C VAL A 162 -1.11 13.21 -8.54
N PHE A 163 -2.39 13.09 -8.18
CA PHE A 163 -3.12 11.83 -8.37
C PHE A 163 -3.37 11.50 -9.84
N ARG A 164 -3.63 12.50 -10.71
CA ARG A 164 -3.65 12.28 -12.17
C ARG A 164 -2.31 11.80 -12.71
N GLN A 165 -1.20 12.34 -12.22
CA GLN A 165 0.13 11.86 -12.60
C GLN A 165 0.36 10.42 -12.13
N ALA A 166 -0.10 10.08 -10.91
CA ALA A 166 -0.03 8.72 -10.37
C ALA A 166 -0.84 7.74 -11.23
N ARG A 167 -2.06 8.11 -11.61
CA ARG A 167 -2.91 7.29 -12.47
C ARG A 167 -2.30 7.09 -13.86
N ALA A 168 -1.80 8.14 -14.49
CA ALA A 168 -1.13 8.05 -15.78
C ALA A 168 0.13 7.17 -15.73
N LEU A 169 0.92 7.29 -14.65
CA LEU A 169 2.09 6.44 -14.41
C LEU A 169 1.67 4.97 -14.25
N PHE A 170 0.66 4.70 -13.43
CA PHE A 170 0.12 3.35 -13.24
C PHE A 170 -0.34 2.73 -14.56
N ASP A 171 -1.14 3.44 -15.36
CA ASP A 171 -1.67 2.92 -16.63
C ASP A 171 -0.54 2.61 -17.63
N ARG A 172 0.49 3.46 -17.67
CA ARG A 172 1.68 3.24 -18.49
C ARG A 172 2.48 2.01 -18.05
N LEU A 173 2.72 1.88 -16.74
CA LEU A 173 3.46 0.74 -16.19
C LEU A 173 2.67 -0.56 -16.34
N LYS A 174 1.36 -0.52 -16.12
CA LYS A 174 0.47 -1.67 -16.36
C LYS A 174 0.56 -2.16 -17.80
N LYS A 175 0.57 -1.25 -18.76
CA LYS A 175 0.68 -1.58 -20.19
C LYS A 175 2.03 -2.21 -20.54
N ASN A 176 3.12 -1.70 -19.96
CA ASN A 176 4.48 -2.07 -20.37
C ASN A 176 5.03 -3.27 -19.59
N TYR A 177 4.69 -3.39 -18.30
CA TYR A 177 5.28 -4.35 -17.36
C TYR A 177 4.25 -5.15 -16.56
N GLY A 178 2.97 -4.78 -16.63
CA GLY A 178 1.94 -5.35 -15.77
C GLY A 178 1.48 -6.74 -16.24
N GLY A 179 1.45 -7.69 -15.30
CA GLY A 179 0.72 -8.95 -15.44
C GLY A 179 -0.75 -8.82 -15.02
N PRO A 180 -1.50 -9.92 -14.99
CA PRO A 180 -2.91 -9.93 -14.55
C PRO A 180 -3.15 -9.36 -13.16
N GLN A 181 -2.16 -9.48 -12.25
CA GLN A 181 -2.22 -8.97 -10.89
C GLN A 181 -1.90 -7.47 -10.76
N PHE A 182 -1.43 -6.80 -11.80
CA PHE A 182 -1.10 -5.37 -11.76
C PHE A 182 -2.36 -4.51 -11.82
N THR A 183 -3.06 -4.42 -10.69
CA THR A 183 -4.40 -3.81 -10.60
C THR A 183 -4.47 -2.64 -9.62
N ILE A 184 -3.41 -2.41 -8.82
CA ILE A 184 -3.48 -1.51 -7.68
C ILE A 184 -2.77 -0.19 -7.96
N CYS A 185 -3.56 0.88 -8.07
CA CYS A 185 -3.12 2.27 -7.97
C CYS A 185 -3.48 2.77 -6.57
N SER A 186 -2.57 2.59 -5.61
CA SER A 186 -2.80 2.92 -4.20
C SER A 186 -2.50 4.39 -3.95
N MET A 187 -3.55 5.20 -3.78
CA MET A 187 -3.46 6.62 -3.45
C MET A 187 -4.71 7.07 -2.71
N GLY A 188 -4.59 8.12 -1.90
CA GLY A 188 -5.67 8.63 -1.06
C GLY A 188 -5.59 8.14 0.38
N MET A 189 -5.60 9.11 1.30
CA MET A 189 -5.63 8.96 2.74
C MET A 189 -6.82 9.72 3.34
N SER A 190 -6.95 9.76 4.65
CA SER A 190 -8.13 10.31 5.34
C SER A 190 -8.53 11.73 4.92
N HIS A 191 -7.60 12.57 4.48
CA HIS A 191 -7.87 13.96 4.12
C HIS A 191 -8.09 14.19 2.62
N ASP A 192 -7.65 13.28 1.76
CA ASP A 192 -7.64 13.47 0.30
C ASP A 192 -8.30 12.31 -0.49
N TYR A 193 -8.85 11.29 0.21
CA TYR A 193 -9.46 10.13 -0.44
C TYR A 193 -10.59 10.46 -1.43
N PRO A 194 -11.44 11.50 -1.23
CA PRO A 194 -12.46 11.81 -2.23
C PRO A 194 -11.87 12.29 -3.54
N ILE A 195 -10.74 13.03 -3.47
CA ILE A 195 -9.99 13.46 -4.65
C ILE A 195 -9.34 12.24 -5.33
N ALA A 196 -8.73 11.34 -4.54
CA ALA A 196 -8.11 10.13 -5.05
C ALA A 196 -9.10 9.22 -5.78
N LEU A 197 -10.32 9.06 -5.26
CA LEU A 197 -11.40 8.31 -5.95
C LEU A 197 -11.77 8.95 -7.29
N ARG A 198 -11.95 10.28 -7.33
CA ARG A 198 -12.25 10.99 -8.60
C ARG A 198 -11.13 10.85 -9.63
N GLU A 199 -9.88 10.75 -9.18
CA GLU A 199 -8.71 10.60 -10.05
C GLU A 199 -8.33 9.13 -10.32
N GLY A 200 -9.20 8.17 -9.96
CA GLY A 200 -9.08 6.76 -10.33
C GLY A 200 -8.20 5.91 -9.42
N SER A 201 -8.15 6.21 -8.12
CA SER A 201 -7.58 5.30 -7.12
C SER A 201 -8.28 3.95 -7.15
N THR A 202 -7.52 2.86 -7.05
CA THR A 202 -8.07 1.51 -6.89
C THR A 202 -7.77 0.93 -5.50
N GLN A 203 -7.07 1.68 -4.64
CA GLN A 203 -6.91 1.33 -3.23
C GLN A 203 -6.74 2.61 -2.38
N LEU A 204 -7.62 2.80 -1.39
CA LEU A 204 -7.52 3.83 -0.37
C LEU A 204 -6.82 3.30 0.88
N ARG A 205 -6.06 4.17 1.56
CA ARG A 205 -5.39 3.87 2.83
C ARG A 205 -5.94 4.76 3.93
N LEU A 206 -6.95 4.30 4.65
CA LEU A 206 -7.67 5.10 5.63
C LEU A 206 -7.35 4.66 7.07
N GLY A 207 -6.99 5.60 7.90
CA GLY A 207 -6.70 5.39 9.32
C GLY A 207 -7.49 6.36 10.17
N THR A 208 -6.99 7.57 10.35
CA THR A 208 -7.53 8.61 11.25
C THR A 208 -9.04 8.73 11.18
N ILE A 209 -9.59 8.90 9.98
CA ILE A 209 -11.03 9.07 9.77
C ILE A 209 -11.89 7.86 10.20
N LEU A 210 -11.31 6.66 10.23
CA LEU A 210 -12.02 5.44 10.62
C LEU A 210 -12.01 5.20 12.12
N PHE A 211 -11.01 5.74 12.86
CA PHE A 211 -10.81 5.45 14.28
C PHE A 211 -11.03 6.64 15.21
N GLU A 212 -11.16 7.83 14.66
CA GLU A 212 -11.45 9.04 15.44
C GLU A 212 -12.93 9.37 15.29
N ASP A 213 -13.58 9.73 16.42
CA ASP A 213 -14.99 10.14 16.52
C ASP A 213 -15.17 11.58 16.05
#